data_a2cfd16ecc4624c32bf5b5ecff165abc
#
_entry.id   a2cfd16ecc4624c32bf5b5ecff165abc
#
_cell.length_a   1.000
_cell.length_b   1.000
_cell.length_c   1.000
_cell.angle_alpha   90.00
_cell.angle_beta   90.00
_cell.angle_gamma   90.00
#
_symmetry.space_group_name_H-M   'P 1'
#
loop_
_entity.id
_entity.type
_entity.pdbx_description
1 polymer ?
#
loop_
_entity_poly.entity_id
_entity_poly.type
_entity_poly.pdbx_seq_one_letter_code
_entity_poly.pdbx_strand_id
1 'polypeptide(L)'
;MQYITFKNSRNLIEGVVLRKLVIHKDESGILVETLRRDWNDVFGGKELDFAMQYISVTPPGEIRDSDRWHVHKRQKDRFICVSGKIVTALYDPRKESKTKGKINLFLMGPEKQDEMYMVVIPEDVYHGFMVVSKEPGYLLNFPTQLYTGEDEGRVNNSQLDWRQVANDFGF
;
A
#
# COMPACT_ATOMS: atom_id res chain seq x y z
N MET A 1 11.62 -3.77 -13.37
CA MET A 1 10.85 -2.52 -13.03
C MET A 1 11.54 -1.71 -11.94
N GLN A 2 11.17 -0.44 -11.69
CA GLN A 2 11.69 0.34 -10.57
C GLN A 2 10.75 0.24 -9.39
N TYR A 3 11.27 -0.29 -8.27
CA TYR A 3 10.51 -0.42 -7.03
C TYR A 3 10.90 0.68 -6.05
N ILE A 4 9.89 1.26 -5.40
CA ILE A 4 10.02 2.33 -4.43
C ILE A 4 10.12 1.71 -3.04
N THR A 5 11.15 2.09 -2.29
CA THR A 5 11.29 1.89 -0.86
C THR A 5 11.25 3.25 -0.16
N PHE A 6 11.23 3.29 1.15
CA PHE A 6 11.22 4.57 1.87
C PHE A 6 12.42 5.46 1.50
N LYS A 7 13.61 4.88 1.32
CA LYS A 7 14.85 5.61 1.04
C LYS A 7 14.89 6.25 -0.35
N ASN A 8 14.28 5.61 -1.36
CA ASN A 8 14.27 6.12 -2.73
C ASN A 8 12.92 6.73 -3.14
N SER A 9 12.04 7.05 -2.18
CA SER A 9 10.69 7.58 -2.38
C SER A 9 10.71 9.02 -2.95
N ARG A 10 10.94 9.11 -4.24
CA ARG A 10 10.90 10.37 -4.99
C ARG A 10 9.84 10.30 -6.07
N ASN A 11 9.31 11.45 -6.48
CA ASN A 11 8.33 11.53 -7.57
C ASN A 11 7.09 10.65 -7.33
N LEU A 12 6.51 10.75 -6.15
CA LEU A 12 5.28 10.03 -5.81
C LEU A 12 4.08 10.60 -6.57
N ILE A 13 3.03 9.78 -6.73
CA ILE A 13 1.71 10.22 -7.16
C ILE A 13 1.21 11.31 -6.21
N GLU A 14 0.59 12.34 -6.76
CA GLU A 14 0.07 13.48 -6.00
C GLU A 14 -0.89 13.03 -4.89
N GLY A 15 -0.61 13.45 -3.65
CA GLY A 15 -1.40 13.08 -2.46
C GLY A 15 -0.97 11.78 -1.77
N VAL A 16 -0.09 10.99 -2.39
CA VAL A 16 0.49 9.81 -1.73
C VAL A 16 1.50 10.26 -0.68
N VAL A 17 1.36 9.71 0.53
CA VAL A 17 2.27 9.96 1.66
C VAL A 17 2.89 8.65 2.09
N LEU A 18 4.19 8.66 2.38
CA LEU A 18 4.89 7.55 3.01
C LEU A 18 5.29 7.93 4.43
N ARG A 19 5.00 7.04 5.37
CA ARG A 19 5.49 7.18 6.74
C ARG A 19 6.40 6.00 7.09
N LYS A 20 7.65 6.29 7.45
CA LYS A 20 8.59 5.29 7.94
C LYS A 20 8.08 4.70 9.26
N LEU A 21 8.09 3.38 9.35
CA LEU A 21 7.84 2.65 10.59
C LEU A 21 9.17 2.08 11.10
N VAL A 22 9.45 2.27 12.38
CA VAL A 22 10.72 1.82 12.97
C VAL A 22 10.60 0.38 13.40
N ILE A 23 11.54 -0.45 12.93
CA ILE A 23 11.68 -1.83 13.41
C ILE A 23 12.58 -1.80 14.65
N HIS A 24 12.00 -2.09 15.82
CA HIS A 24 12.75 -2.34 17.05
C HIS A 24 13.02 -3.83 17.13
N LYS A 25 14.30 -4.21 17.07
CA LYS A 25 14.73 -5.62 17.09
C LYS A 25 15.51 -5.92 18.34
N ASP A 26 15.18 -7.04 18.97
CA ASP A 26 15.91 -7.61 20.12
C ASP A 26 16.04 -9.14 19.98
N GLU A 27 16.46 -9.83 21.05
CA GLU A 27 16.61 -11.28 21.07
C GLU A 27 15.27 -12.03 20.95
N SER A 28 14.16 -11.39 21.31
CA SER A 28 12.81 -11.96 21.28
C SER A 28 12.11 -11.79 19.93
N GLY A 29 12.62 -10.91 19.03
CA GLY A 29 12.03 -10.68 17.73
C GLY A 29 12.00 -9.20 17.30
N ILE A 30 10.88 -8.78 16.73
CA ILE A 30 10.69 -7.39 16.29
C ILE A 30 9.42 -6.80 16.90
N LEU A 31 9.47 -5.50 17.21
CA LEU A 31 8.31 -4.68 17.54
C LEU A 31 8.24 -3.52 16.54
N VAL A 32 7.06 -3.27 16.00
CA VAL A 32 6.79 -2.14 15.12
C VAL A 32 5.50 -1.46 15.55
N GLU A 33 5.56 -0.17 15.80
CA GLU A 33 4.35 0.63 16.00
C GLU A 33 3.67 0.84 14.64
N THR A 34 2.40 0.50 14.52
CA THR A 34 1.63 0.60 13.28
C THR A 34 0.54 1.67 13.34
N LEU A 35 0.23 2.16 14.54
CA LEU A 35 -0.74 3.22 14.79
C LEU A 35 -0.32 4.02 16.03
N ARG A 36 -0.26 5.34 15.88
CA ARG A 36 -0.04 6.28 16.99
C ARG A 36 -0.94 7.50 16.83
N ARG A 37 -1.45 7.97 17.94
CA ARG A 37 -2.34 9.15 17.99
C ARG A 37 -1.66 10.44 17.53
N ASP A 38 -0.33 10.53 17.67
CA ASP A 38 0.48 11.69 17.31
C ASP A 38 0.98 11.70 15.86
N TRP A 39 0.56 10.74 15.03
CA TRP A 39 0.94 10.68 13.61
C TRP A 39 0.01 11.53 12.73
N ASN A 40 0.10 12.84 12.87
CA ASN A 40 -0.76 13.79 12.18
C ASN A 40 -0.58 13.81 10.66
N ASP A 41 0.58 13.39 10.17
CA ASP A 41 0.91 13.30 8.74
C ASP A 41 0.14 12.21 8.00
N VAL A 42 -0.31 11.19 8.70
CA VAL A 42 -1.03 10.05 8.11
C VAL A 42 -2.43 9.82 8.68
N PHE A 43 -2.72 10.32 9.88
CA PHE A 43 -4.01 10.15 10.55
C PHE A 43 -4.73 11.47 10.85
N GLY A 44 -4.37 12.57 10.17
CA GLY A 44 -5.10 13.83 10.17
C GLY A 44 -5.32 14.48 11.55
N GLY A 45 -4.62 15.53 11.85
CA GLY A 45 -4.93 16.53 12.87
C GLY A 45 -5.18 16.03 14.30
N LYS A 46 -6.21 16.60 14.93
CA LYS A 46 -6.52 16.38 16.35
C LYS A 46 -7.22 15.05 16.65
N GLU A 47 -7.83 14.43 15.65
CA GLU A 47 -8.55 13.16 15.76
C GLU A 47 -7.96 12.15 14.81
N LEU A 48 -7.92 10.87 15.25
CA LEU A 48 -7.51 9.77 14.39
C LEU A 48 -8.53 9.62 13.26
N ASP A 49 -8.09 9.90 12.05
CA ASP A 49 -8.91 9.79 10.85
C ASP A 49 -8.86 8.36 10.30
N PHE A 50 -9.45 7.42 11.02
CA PHE A 50 -9.73 6.08 10.51
C PHE A 50 -11.06 5.55 11.07
N ALA A 51 -11.77 4.77 10.27
CA ALA A 51 -13.06 4.22 10.67
C ALA A 51 -12.97 2.78 11.16
N MET A 52 -12.03 2.02 10.64
CA MET A 52 -11.80 0.61 10.98
C MET A 52 -10.35 0.20 10.71
N GLN A 53 -10.01 -1.03 11.08
CA GLN A 53 -8.76 -1.68 10.72
C GLN A 53 -9.06 -3.12 10.30
N TYR A 54 -8.37 -3.60 9.27
CA TYR A 54 -8.44 -5.00 8.87
C TYR A 54 -7.09 -5.54 8.41
N ILE A 55 -6.99 -6.86 8.38
CA ILE A 55 -5.86 -7.60 7.81
C ILE A 55 -6.35 -8.35 6.57
N SER A 56 -5.60 -8.23 5.48
CA SER A 56 -5.73 -9.09 4.30
C SER A 56 -4.58 -10.08 4.28
N VAL A 57 -4.88 -11.37 4.21
CA VAL A 57 -3.90 -12.45 4.08
C VAL A 57 -3.98 -12.99 2.66
N THR A 58 -2.86 -12.95 1.94
CA THR A 58 -2.79 -13.34 0.53
C THR A 58 -1.66 -14.34 0.32
N PRO A 59 -1.89 -15.46 -0.38
CA PRO A 59 -0.85 -16.46 -0.64
C PRO A 59 0.32 -15.94 -1.47
N PRO A 60 1.48 -16.65 -1.46
CA PRO A 60 2.64 -16.34 -2.31
C PRO A 60 2.28 -16.30 -3.80
N GLY A 61 2.81 -15.33 -4.52
CA GLY A 61 2.59 -15.16 -5.96
C GLY A 61 1.21 -14.64 -6.36
N GLU A 62 0.26 -14.57 -5.42
CA GLU A 62 -1.09 -14.11 -5.71
C GLU A 62 -1.19 -12.60 -5.81
N ILE A 63 -2.01 -12.14 -6.74
CA ILE A 63 -2.36 -10.75 -6.96
C ILE A 63 -3.79 -10.56 -6.47
N ARG A 64 -3.99 -9.60 -5.59
CA ARG A 64 -5.34 -9.25 -5.15
C ARG A 64 -6.07 -8.54 -6.28
N ASP A 65 -7.16 -9.17 -6.79
CA ASP A 65 -7.95 -8.72 -7.96
C ASP A 65 -7.07 -8.48 -9.21
N SER A 66 -6.39 -9.51 -9.69
CA SER A 66 -5.32 -9.48 -10.71
C SER A 66 -5.64 -8.75 -12.01
N ASP A 67 -6.89 -8.75 -12.45
CA ASP A 67 -7.38 -8.11 -13.67
C ASP A 67 -7.96 -6.71 -13.44
N ARG A 68 -7.98 -6.24 -12.19
CA ARG A 68 -8.68 -5.01 -11.80
C ARG A 68 -7.86 -4.16 -10.84
N TRP A 69 -8.11 -2.87 -10.92
CA TRP A 69 -7.74 -1.92 -9.90
C TRP A 69 -8.88 -1.73 -8.91
N HIS A 70 -8.54 -1.63 -7.62
CA HIS A 70 -9.42 -1.03 -6.61
C HIS A 70 -9.35 0.49 -6.70
N VAL A 71 -10.47 1.14 -6.39
CA VAL A 71 -10.54 2.61 -6.27
C VAL A 71 -11.64 2.98 -5.29
N HIS A 72 -11.39 4.02 -4.52
CA HIS A 72 -12.35 4.63 -3.61
C HIS A 72 -12.50 6.12 -3.92
N LYS A 73 -13.73 6.63 -3.88
CA LYS A 73 -14.01 8.05 -4.14
C LYS A 73 -13.96 8.92 -2.88
N ARG A 74 -14.17 8.31 -1.71
CA ARG A 74 -14.27 9.00 -0.41
C ARG A 74 -13.34 8.44 0.65
N GLN A 75 -12.81 7.23 0.41
CA GLN A 75 -11.94 6.54 1.35
C GLN A 75 -10.48 6.75 0.96
N LYS A 76 -9.66 7.03 1.96
CA LYS A 76 -8.20 6.82 1.91
C LYS A 76 -7.85 5.48 2.52
N ASP A 77 -6.89 4.80 1.95
CA ASP A 77 -6.30 3.59 2.50
C ASP A 77 -4.92 3.86 3.08
N ARG A 78 -4.53 3.07 4.09
CA ARG A 78 -3.21 3.15 4.71
C ARG A 78 -2.64 1.76 4.85
N PHE A 79 -1.83 1.37 3.87
CA PHE A 79 -1.29 0.03 3.73
C PHE A 79 0.03 -0.14 4.45
N ILE A 80 0.15 -1.22 5.22
CA ILE A 80 1.39 -1.69 5.85
C ILE A 80 1.50 -3.18 5.58
N CYS A 81 2.66 -3.66 5.09
CA CYS A 81 2.95 -5.10 5.04
C CYS A 81 3.61 -5.50 6.35
N VAL A 82 2.92 -6.31 7.17
CA VAL A 82 3.39 -6.71 8.50
C VAL A 82 4.01 -8.10 8.53
N SER A 83 3.84 -8.90 7.48
CA SER A 83 4.49 -10.20 7.29
C SER A 83 4.59 -10.54 5.82
N GLY A 84 5.61 -11.30 5.43
CA GLY A 84 5.93 -11.55 4.03
C GLY A 84 6.46 -10.29 3.33
N LYS A 85 6.31 -10.24 2.02
CA LYS A 85 6.70 -9.11 1.18
C LYS A 85 5.68 -8.89 0.06
N ILE A 86 5.29 -7.64 -0.15
CA ILE A 86 4.34 -7.27 -1.20
C ILE A 86 4.90 -6.16 -2.09
N VAL A 87 4.43 -6.14 -3.33
CA VAL A 87 4.48 -4.96 -4.19
C VAL A 87 3.09 -4.36 -4.25
N THR A 88 2.94 -3.16 -3.69
CA THR A 88 1.72 -2.35 -3.85
C THR A 88 1.89 -1.45 -5.06
N ALA A 89 0.98 -1.56 -6.02
CA ALA A 89 0.95 -0.74 -7.21
C ALA A 89 -0.12 0.33 -7.10
N LEU A 90 0.24 1.56 -7.47
CA LEU A 90 -0.69 2.69 -7.58
C LEU A 90 -0.64 3.25 -9.01
N TYR A 91 -1.80 3.65 -9.54
CA TYR A 91 -1.93 4.36 -10.80
C TYR A 91 -2.79 5.60 -10.61
N ASP A 92 -2.37 6.74 -11.16
CA ASP A 92 -3.10 8.00 -11.07
C ASP A 92 -3.93 8.26 -12.33
N PRO A 93 -5.26 8.01 -12.32
CA PRO A 93 -6.13 8.28 -13.45
C PRO A 93 -6.68 9.71 -13.45
N ARG A 94 -6.48 10.51 -12.40
CA ARG A 94 -7.13 11.80 -12.16
C ARG A 94 -6.74 12.82 -13.21
N LYS A 95 -7.74 13.42 -13.88
CA LYS A 95 -7.52 14.31 -15.03
C LYS A 95 -6.72 15.55 -14.68
N GLU A 96 -6.99 16.14 -13.50
CA GLU A 96 -6.40 17.39 -13.04
C GLU A 96 -5.13 17.20 -12.18
N SER A 97 -4.71 15.95 -11.96
CA SER A 97 -3.50 15.65 -11.19
C SER A 97 -2.24 15.96 -12.00
N LYS A 98 -1.24 16.54 -11.33
CA LYS A 98 0.12 16.76 -11.89
C LYS A 98 0.85 15.47 -12.20
N THR A 99 0.36 14.36 -11.66
CA THR A 99 0.93 13.02 -11.84
C THR A 99 0.04 12.07 -12.62
N LYS A 100 -0.92 12.61 -13.39
CA LYS A 100 -1.80 11.81 -14.23
C LYS A 100 -1.03 10.82 -15.09
N GLY A 101 -1.48 9.57 -15.12
CA GLY A 101 -0.88 8.48 -15.87
C GLY A 101 0.34 7.85 -15.23
N LYS A 102 0.81 8.35 -14.07
CA LYS A 102 1.95 7.80 -13.35
C LYS A 102 1.59 6.48 -12.66
N ILE A 103 2.56 5.56 -12.66
CA ILE A 103 2.54 4.34 -11.85
C ILE A 103 3.64 4.45 -10.80
N ASN A 104 3.32 4.06 -9.57
CA ASN A 104 4.30 3.82 -8.50
C ASN A 104 4.17 2.36 -8.03
N LEU A 105 5.31 1.68 -7.86
CA LEU A 105 5.40 0.31 -7.35
C LEU A 105 6.15 0.33 -6.02
N PHE A 106 5.46 0.08 -4.92
CA PHE A 106 6.00 0.13 -3.56
C PHE A 106 6.38 -1.25 -3.08
N LEU A 107 7.66 -1.49 -2.81
CA LEU A 107 8.14 -2.74 -2.21
C LEU A 107 8.07 -2.63 -0.69
N MET A 108 7.26 -3.47 -0.06
CA MET A 108 6.90 -3.37 1.35
C MET A 108 7.08 -4.71 2.06
N GLY A 109 7.60 -4.68 3.29
CA GLY A 109 7.75 -5.85 4.16
C GLY A 109 8.57 -5.56 5.41
N PRO A 110 8.49 -6.40 6.46
CA PRO A 110 9.16 -6.15 7.74
C PRO A 110 10.62 -6.61 7.79
N GLU A 111 11.14 -7.28 6.76
CA GLU A 111 12.50 -7.82 6.76
C GLU A 111 13.57 -6.72 6.75
N LYS A 112 13.30 -5.62 6.07
CA LYS A 112 14.22 -4.50 5.93
C LYS A 112 13.60 -3.20 6.39
N GLN A 113 14.36 -2.41 7.15
CA GLN A 113 13.92 -1.11 7.65
C GLN A 113 13.44 -0.18 6.54
N ASP A 114 14.00 -0.27 5.35
CA ASP A 114 13.68 0.57 4.21
C ASP A 114 12.40 0.14 3.46
N GLU A 115 11.96 -1.10 3.69
CA GLU A 115 10.72 -1.68 3.17
C GLU A 115 9.57 -1.60 4.20
N MET A 116 9.87 -1.19 5.47
CA MET A 116 8.90 -1.07 6.54
C MET A 116 8.38 0.36 6.66
N TYR A 117 7.25 0.60 6.03
CA TYR A 117 6.58 1.90 6.01
C TYR A 117 5.08 1.75 5.73
N MET A 118 4.32 2.80 6.06
CA MET A 118 2.93 2.96 5.67
C MET A 118 2.85 3.74 4.36
N VAL A 119 2.00 3.30 3.45
CA VAL A 119 1.59 4.04 2.26
C VAL A 119 0.18 4.56 2.47
N VAL A 120 0.00 5.88 2.42
CA VAL A 120 -1.32 6.52 2.38
C VAL A 120 -1.73 6.69 0.92
N ILE A 121 -2.85 6.09 0.55
CA ILE A 121 -3.42 6.10 -0.79
C ILE A 121 -4.59 7.08 -0.79
N PRO A 122 -4.52 8.19 -1.53
CA PRO A 122 -5.63 9.14 -1.59
C PRO A 122 -6.79 8.63 -2.43
N GLU A 123 -7.92 9.31 -2.29
CA GLU A 123 -9.13 9.07 -3.08
C GLU A 123 -8.82 9.13 -4.59
N ASP A 124 -9.60 8.41 -5.39
CA ASP A 124 -9.50 8.32 -6.85
C ASP A 124 -8.16 7.80 -7.41
N VAL A 125 -7.25 7.32 -6.57
CA VAL A 125 -6.02 6.63 -6.99
C VAL A 125 -6.29 5.14 -7.08
N TYR A 126 -6.05 4.56 -8.25
CA TYR A 126 -6.19 3.14 -8.48
C TYR A 126 -5.07 2.37 -7.79
N HIS A 127 -5.41 1.26 -7.15
CA HIS A 127 -4.43 0.47 -6.39
C HIS A 127 -4.70 -1.03 -6.43
N GLY A 128 -3.65 -1.80 -6.16
CA GLY A 128 -3.66 -3.24 -6.02
C GLY A 128 -2.33 -3.71 -5.46
N PHE A 129 -2.21 -4.98 -5.10
CA PHE A 129 -0.94 -5.52 -4.64
C PHE A 129 -0.76 -6.99 -5.01
N MET A 130 0.51 -7.40 -5.08
CA MET A 130 0.97 -8.77 -5.29
C MET A 130 1.88 -9.20 -4.13
N VAL A 131 1.76 -10.46 -3.69
CA VAL A 131 2.71 -11.06 -2.75
C VAL A 131 3.92 -11.58 -3.52
N VAL A 132 5.09 -11.06 -3.15
CA VAL A 132 6.38 -11.36 -3.80
C VAL A 132 7.38 -12.08 -2.88
N SER A 133 6.90 -12.62 -1.76
CA SER A 133 7.64 -13.54 -0.86
C SER A 133 7.15 -14.96 -1.01
N LYS A 134 7.95 -15.93 -0.55
CA LYS A 134 7.56 -17.34 -0.49
C LYS A 134 6.56 -17.65 0.63
N GLU A 135 6.44 -16.76 1.61
CA GLU A 135 5.44 -16.78 2.69
C GLU A 135 4.23 -15.93 2.32
N PRO A 136 3.05 -16.19 2.90
CA PRO A 136 1.89 -15.33 2.71
C PRO A 136 2.15 -13.87 3.10
N GLY A 137 1.61 -12.95 2.33
CA GLY A 137 1.65 -11.53 2.64
C GLY A 137 0.49 -11.14 3.55
N TYR A 138 0.81 -10.42 4.64
CA TYR A 138 -0.17 -9.86 5.56
C TYR A 138 -0.17 -8.34 5.40
N LEU A 139 -1.21 -7.83 4.79
CA LEU A 139 -1.44 -6.41 4.63
C LEU A 139 -2.40 -5.92 5.70
N LEU A 140 -1.96 -4.94 6.47
CA LEU A 140 -2.75 -4.20 7.45
C LEU A 140 -3.24 -2.91 6.78
N ASN A 141 -4.53 -2.59 6.91
CA ASN A 141 -5.10 -1.34 6.41
C ASN A 141 -5.89 -0.59 7.49
N PHE A 142 -5.81 0.74 7.46
CA PHE A 142 -6.58 1.66 8.31
C PHE A 142 -7.38 2.63 7.41
N PRO A 143 -8.51 2.20 6.85
CA PRO A 143 -9.33 3.06 5.99
C PRO A 143 -10.03 4.17 6.76
N THR A 144 -10.30 5.30 6.07
CA THR A 144 -11.01 6.46 6.64
C THR A 144 -12.53 6.30 6.68
N GLN A 145 -13.06 5.27 6.01
CA GLN A 145 -14.49 4.99 5.94
C GLN A 145 -14.79 3.58 6.43
N LEU A 146 -15.98 3.35 6.96
CA LEU A 146 -16.52 2.01 7.12
C LEU A 146 -16.81 1.42 5.72
N TYR A 147 -16.65 0.12 5.59
CA TYR A 147 -16.96 -0.56 4.33
C TYR A 147 -18.42 -0.32 3.94
N THR A 148 -18.59 0.23 2.75
CA THR A 148 -19.88 0.29 2.05
C THR A 148 -19.62 -0.10 0.60
N GLY A 149 -20.41 -1.03 0.05
CA GLY A 149 -20.27 -1.42 -1.36
C GLY A 149 -20.46 -0.27 -2.36
N GLU A 150 -20.96 0.87 -1.93
CA GLU A 150 -21.20 2.05 -2.77
C GLU A 150 -19.92 2.85 -3.06
N ASP A 151 -18.91 2.80 -2.18
CA ASP A 151 -17.66 3.54 -2.36
C ASP A 151 -16.55 2.71 -3.02
N GLU A 152 -16.73 1.37 -3.06
CA GLU A 152 -15.77 0.46 -3.67
C GLU A 152 -15.98 0.37 -5.19
N GLY A 153 -14.98 0.82 -5.96
CA GLY A 153 -14.92 0.65 -7.41
C GLY A 153 -13.89 -0.40 -7.82
N ARG A 154 -14.18 -1.10 -8.92
CA ARG A 154 -13.25 -2.00 -9.60
C ARG A 154 -13.14 -1.62 -11.06
N VAL A 155 -11.93 -1.29 -11.52
CA VAL A 155 -11.64 -0.84 -12.88
C VAL A 155 -10.68 -1.82 -13.54
N ASN A 156 -10.94 -2.19 -14.81
CA ASN A 156 -10.06 -3.10 -15.54
C ASN A 156 -8.63 -2.55 -15.58
N ASN A 157 -7.66 -3.40 -15.25
CA ASN A 157 -6.25 -3.05 -15.31
C ASN A 157 -5.74 -3.23 -16.75
N SER A 158 -5.33 -2.11 -17.36
CA SER A 158 -4.63 -2.08 -18.65
C SER A 158 -3.29 -1.36 -18.57
N GLN A 159 -2.90 -0.86 -17.38
CA GLN A 159 -1.75 0.00 -17.18
C GLN A 159 -0.54 -0.75 -16.62
N LEU A 160 -0.76 -1.87 -15.93
CA LEU A 160 0.30 -2.67 -15.31
C LEU A 160 0.15 -4.15 -15.69
N ASP A 161 1.20 -4.72 -16.27
CA ASP A 161 1.31 -6.17 -16.44
C ASP A 161 1.96 -6.78 -15.19
N TRP A 162 1.14 -7.39 -14.34
CA TRP A 162 1.60 -8.05 -13.12
C TRP A 162 2.57 -9.21 -13.37
N ARG A 163 2.57 -9.82 -14.57
CA ARG A 163 3.54 -10.87 -14.92
C ARG A 163 4.97 -10.34 -14.91
N GLN A 164 5.18 -9.06 -15.25
CA GLN A 164 6.51 -8.45 -15.15
C GLN A 164 6.95 -8.31 -13.68
N VAL A 165 6.01 -7.95 -12.78
CA VAL A 165 6.30 -7.93 -11.34
C VAL A 165 6.62 -9.34 -10.85
N ALA A 166 5.80 -10.33 -11.21
CA ALA A 166 6.02 -11.73 -10.85
C ALA A 166 7.41 -12.22 -11.27
N ASN A 167 7.79 -12.01 -12.53
CA ASN A 167 9.10 -12.40 -13.06
C ASN A 167 10.27 -11.73 -12.33
N ASP A 168 10.16 -10.46 -11.93
CA ASP A 168 11.24 -9.77 -11.20
C ASP A 168 11.51 -10.40 -9.82
N PHE A 169 10.56 -11.16 -9.26
CA PHE A 169 10.68 -11.86 -7.98
C PHE A 169 10.69 -13.39 -8.07
N GLY A 170 10.68 -13.95 -9.28
CA GLY A 170 10.79 -15.39 -9.52
C GLY A 170 9.49 -16.19 -9.32
N PHE A 171 8.34 -15.57 -9.63
CA PHE A 171 7.00 -16.19 -9.68
C PHE A 171 6.51 -16.39 -11.11
#